data_9149eb5336939b880bc65380e96b3374
#
_entry.id   9149eb5336939b880bc65380e96b3374
#
_cell.length_a   1.000
_cell.length_b   1.000
_cell.length_c   1.000
_cell.angle_alpha   90.00
_cell.angle_beta   90.00
_cell.angle_gamma   90.00
#
_symmetry.space_group_name_H-M   'P 1'
#
loop_
_entity.id
_entity.type
_entity.pdbx_description
1 polymer ?
#
loop_
_entity_poly.entity_id
_entity_poly.type
_entity_poly.pdbx_seq_one_letter_code
_entity_poly.pdbx_strand_id
1 'polypeptide(L)'
;MASLKKLQRYFFAFITVYMLTGIGALVMGSMWLRQSADGAPREAVISRAIEQTGTFIGAAVATTALVGYVGGAAPVRFKMLLVAFVWLIVTAMLAELGLGGVIWFKTLRMRSLFHTQWVGEWSDSLKVAFQDMTQMTGYGQCCGYNDVVSIVAQGACAVRDANNLYPGCEEKVSAFADSYLRKLYTSLFGFTLVNVVCFISTVILIQARNDEERYIRIGRKEGRTYHNSI
;
A
#
# COMPACT_ATOMS: atom_id res chain seq x y z
N MET A 1 20.14 -25.52 20.06
CA MET A 1 19.36 -26.00 18.89
C MET A 1 17.85 -25.82 19.00
N ALA A 2 17.18 -26.06 20.15
CA ALA A 2 15.74 -25.84 20.31
C ALA A 2 15.28 -24.38 20.10
N SER A 3 16.10 -23.41 20.49
CA SER A 3 15.81 -21.97 20.34
C SER A 3 15.79 -21.53 18.86
N LEU A 4 16.74 -21.95 18.05
CA LEU A 4 16.84 -21.56 16.64
C LEU A 4 15.67 -22.08 15.81
N LYS A 5 15.24 -23.33 16.03
CA LYS A 5 14.06 -23.90 15.35
C LYS A 5 12.77 -23.16 15.70
N LYS A 6 12.62 -22.69 16.96
CA LYS A 6 11.48 -21.87 17.35
C LYS A 6 11.52 -20.52 16.65
N LEU A 7 12.69 -19.86 16.62
CA LEU A 7 12.88 -18.56 15.97
C LEU A 7 12.59 -18.63 14.46
N GLN A 8 13.07 -19.69 13.80
CA GLN A 8 12.79 -19.94 12.40
C GLN A 8 11.29 -20.12 12.12
N ARG A 9 10.55 -20.79 13.03
CA ARG A 9 9.10 -20.95 12.92
C ARG A 9 8.36 -19.60 13.00
N TYR A 10 8.74 -18.73 13.95
CA TYR A 10 8.18 -17.37 14.03
C TYR A 10 8.50 -16.54 12.79
N PHE A 11 9.73 -16.62 12.29
CA PHE A 11 10.12 -15.98 11.05
C PHE A 11 9.22 -16.40 9.88
N PHE A 12 8.97 -17.71 9.71
CA PHE A 12 8.08 -18.19 8.66
C PHE A 12 6.64 -17.73 8.84
N ALA A 13 6.14 -17.63 10.06
CA ALA A 13 4.82 -17.09 10.32
C ALA A 13 4.71 -15.62 9.89
N PHE A 14 5.68 -14.78 10.26
CA PHE A 14 5.68 -13.37 9.87
C PHE A 14 5.85 -13.16 8.37
N ILE A 15 6.73 -13.93 7.71
CA ILE A 15 6.92 -13.81 6.26
C ILE A 15 5.69 -14.30 5.49
N THR A 16 4.92 -15.24 6.03
CA THR A 16 3.62 -15.65 5.46
C THR A 16 2.64 -14.49 5.51
N VAL A 17 2.51 -13.80 6.64
CA VAL A 17 1.68 -12.60 6.75
C VAL A 17 2.13 -11.53 5.76
N TYR A 18 3.43 -11.26 5.67
CA TYR A 18 4.01 -10.33 4.73
C TYR A 18 3.71 -10.70 3.26
N MET A 19 3.80 -11.99 2.90
CA MET A 19 3.43 -12.45 1.57
C MET A 19 1.94 -12.25 1.28
N LEU A 20 1.07 -12.53 2.25
CA LEU A 20 -0.37 -12.33 2.10
C LEU A 20 -0.74 -10.85 1.90
N THR A 21 -0.04 -9.91 2.57
CA THR A 21 -0.24 -8.47 2.33
C THR A 21 0.15 -8.08 0.91
N GLY A 22 1.29 -8.58 0.39
CA GLY A 22 1.72 -8.33 -0.98
C GLY A 22 0.76 -8.89 -2.03
N ILE A 23 0.31 -10.13 -1.85
CA ILE A 23 -0.70 -10.75 -2.74
C ILE A 23 -2.02 -9.99 -2.67
N GLY A 24 -2.47 -9.61 -1.48
CA GLY A 24 -3.69 -8.81 -1.29
C GLY A 24 -3.62 -7.48 -2.03
N ALA A 25 -2.52 -6.74 -1.88
CA ALA A 25 -2.30 -5.48 -2.59
C ALA A 25 -2.28 -5.67 -4.12
N LEU A 26 -1.62 -6.74 -4.61
CA LEU A 26 -1.57 -7.07 -6.02
C LEU A 26 -2.97 -7.39 -6.60
N VAL A 27 -3.75 -8.22 -5.90
CA VAL A 27 -5.10 -8.60 -6.33
C VAL A 27 -6.02 -7.38 -6.33
N MET A 28 -6.05 -6.60 -5.25
CA MET A 28 -6.89 -5.40 -5.17
C MET A 28 -6.50 -4.36 -6.24
N GLY A 29 -5.20 -4.11 -6.41
CA GLY A 29 -4.71 -3.19 -7.44
C GLY A 29 -5.06 -3.65 -8.85
N SER A 30 -4.90 -4.93 -9.16
CA SER A 30 -5.26 -5.49 -10.47
C SER A 30 -6.77 -5.47 -10.74
N MET A 31 -7.60 -5.69 -9.73
CA MET A 31 -9.05 -5.55 -9.83
C MET A 31 -9.45 -4.10 -10.11
N TRP A 32 -8.83 -3.15 -9.43
CA TRP A 32 -9.12 -1.73 -9.64
C TRP A 32 -8.70 -1.25 -11.02
N LEU A 33 -7.52 -1.66 -11.51
CA LEU A 33 -7.06 -1.35 -12.86
C LEU A 33 -8.00 -1.90 -13.95
N ARG A 34 -8.60 -3.08 -13.74
CA ARG A 34 -9.59 -3.67 -14.67
C ARG A 34 -10.94 -2.97 -14.65
N GLN A 35 -11.33 -2.40 -13.49
CA GLN A 35 -12.60 -1.71 -13.31
C GLN A 35 -12.52 -0.21 -13.63
N SER A 36 -11.35 0.30 -13.99
CA SER A 36 -11.17 1.69 -14.39
C SER A 36 -11.86 1.91 -15.74
N ALA A 37 -13.11 2.38 -15.69
CA ALA A 37 -13.82 2.88 -16.85
C ALA A 37 -13.59 4.39 -16.95
N ASP A 38 -13.28 4.89 -18.15
CA ASP A 38 -13.09 6.32 -18.38
C ASP A 38 -14.36 7.08 -17.95
N GLY A 39 -14.17 8.07 -17.05
CA GLY A 39 -15.27 8.87 -16.50
C GLY A 39 -15.89 8.33 -15.20
N ALA A 40 -15.33 7.29 -14.59
CA ALA A 40 -15.79 6.85 -13.27
C ALA A 40 -15.33 7.82 -12.17
N PRO A 41 -16.19 8.19 -11.19
CA PRO A 41 -15.85 9.10 -10.08
C PRO A 41 -14.60 8.68 -9.30
N ARG A 42 -14.31 7.39 -9.22
CA ARG A 42 -13.11 6.86 -8.54
C ARG A 42 -11.83 7.26 -9.27
N GLU A 43 -11.81 7.27 -10.60
CA GLU A 43 -10.62 7.62 -11.42
C GLU A 43 -10.22 9.08 -11.24
N ALA A 44 -11.19 9.96 -10.99
CA ALA A 44 -10.93 11.35 -10.66
C ALA A 44 -10.19 11.53 -9.34
N VAL A 45 -10.46 10.67 -8.36
CA VAL A 45 -9.86 10.74 -7.02
C VAL A 45 -8.51 10.02 -6.98
N ILE A 46 -8.44 8.83 -7.57
CA ILE A 46 -7.25 7.98 -7.56
C ILE A 46 -6.73 7.89 -8.99
N SER A 47 -5.65 8.63 -9.29
CA SER A 47 -5.04 8.60 -10.60
C SER A 47 -4.52 7.19 -10.94
N ARG A 48 -4.59 6.80 -12.20
CA ARG A 48 -4.03 5.50 -12.69
C ARG A 48 -2.58 5.28 -12.26
N ALA A 49 -1.79 6.35 -12.16
CA ALA A 49 -0.41 6.26 -11.70
C ALA A 49 -0.32 5.75 -10.24
N ILE A 50 -1.21 6.16 -9.34
CA ILE A 50 -1.25 5.68 -7.96
C ILE A 50 -1.65 4.19 -7.93
N GLU A 51 -2.66 3.78 -8.72
CA GLU A 51 -3.10 2.39 -8.80
C GLU A 51 -2.00 1.47 -9.35
N GLN A 52 -1.32 1.90 -10.42
CA GLN A 52 -0.19 1.16 -11.01
C GLN A 52 0.98 1.05 -10.03
N THR A 53 1.34 2.14 -9.36
CA THR A 53 2.43 2.15 -8.37
C THR A 53 2.10 1.23 -7.19
N GLY A 54 0.86 1.27 -6.68
CA GLY A 54 0.41 0.38 -5.61
C GLY A 54 0.45 -1.10 -6.01
N THR A 55 0.01 -1.42 -7.23
CA THR A 55 0.07 -2.78 -7.78
C THR A 55 1.51 -3.26 -7.95
N PHE A 56 2.41 -2.39 -8.43
CA PHE A 56 3.83 -2.70 -8.56
C PHE A 56 4.48 -2.95 -7.18
N ILE A 57 4.18 -2.12 -6.18
CA ILE A 57 4.66 -2.33 -4.80
C ILE A 57 4.15 -3.68 -4.27
N GLY A 58 2.88 -4.02 -4.48
CA GLY A 58 2.32 -5.32 -4.07
C GLY A 58 3.06 -6.51 -4.71
N ALA A 59 3.38 -6.43 -6.01
CA ALA A 59 4.17 -7.44 -6.70
C ALA A 59 5.60 -7.53 -6.14
N ALA A 60 6.25 -6.40 -5.88
CA ALA A 60 7.59 -6.33 -5.29
C ALA A 60 7.63 -6.94 -3.88
N VAL A 61 6.61 -6.67 -3.05
CA VAL A 61 6.46 -7.26 -1.71
C VAL A 61 6.30 -8.78 -1.80
N ALA A 62 5.43 -9.28 -2.68
CA ALA A 62 5.22 -10.72 -2.86
C ALA A 62 6.50 -11.44 -3.34
N THR A 63 7.23 -10.86 -4.29
CA THR A 63 8.50 -11.42 -4.77
C THR A 63 9.59 -11.38 -3.69
N THR A 64 9.66 -10.30 -2.92
CA THR A 64 10.55 -10.17 -1.75
C THR A 64 10.27 -11.26 -0.72
N ALA A 65 9.00 -11.57 -0.45
CA ALA A 65 8.62 -12.65 0.45
C ALA A 65 9.17 -14.00 -0.01
N LEU A 66 9.14 -14.31 -1.32
CA LEU A 66 9.71 -15.54 -1.86
C LEU A 66 11.23 -15.62 -1.62
N VAL A 67 11.96 -14.52 -1.80
CA VAL A 67 13.39 -14.44 -1.48
C VAL A 67 13.63 -14.76 0.00
N GLY A 68 12.80 -14.20 0.87
CA GLY A 68 12.85 -14.47 2.31
C GLY A 68 12.55 -15.92 2.68
N TYR A 69 11.58 -16.56 2.02
CA TYR A 69 11.29 -17.98 2.22
C TYR A 69 12.49 -18.86 1.87
N VAL A 70 13.10 -18.65 0.70
CA VAL A 70 14.29 -19.39 0.26
C VAL A 70 15.47 -19.16 1.20
N GLY A 71 15.70 -17.89 1.59
CA GLY A 71 16.76 -17.52 2.55
C GLY A 71 16.56 -18.14 3.92
N GLY A 72 15.31 -18.20 4.40
CA GLY A 72 14.92 -18.77 5.69
C GLY A 72 14.96 -20.31 5.73
N ALA A 73 14.68 -21.00 4.61
CA ALA A 73 14.63 -22.45 4.56
C ALA A 73 16.03 -23.11 4.71
N ALA A 74 17.03 -22.54 4.04
CA ALA A 74 18.41 -23.06 4.13
C ALA A 74 19.39 -21.96 4.53
N PRO A 75 19.31 -21.58 5.73
CA PRO A 75 19.91 -20.36 6.20
C PRO A 75 21.44 -20.36 6.22
N VAL A 76 22.14 -21.48 6.36
CA VAL A 76 23.61 -21.57 6.28
C VAL A 76 24.07 -21.44 4.82
N ARG A 77 23.33 -22.05 3.90
CA ARG A 77 23.68 -22.07 2.47
C ARG A 77 23.36 -20.75 1.77
N PHE A 78 22.27 -20.07 2.16
CA PHE A 78 21.75 -18.88 1.49
C PHE A 78 21.82 -17.61 2.35
N LYS A 79 22.94 -17.42 3.07
CA LYS A 79 23.17 -16.23 3.91
C LYS A 79 22.99 -14.93 3.12
N MET A 80 23.50 -14.88 1.89
CA MET A 80 23.40 -13.69 1.03
C MET A 80 21.96 -13.34 0.68
N LEU A 81 21.07 -14.35 0.49
CA LEU A 81 19.67 -14.10 0.20
C LEU A 81 18.95 -13.47 1.40
N LEU A 82 19.33 -13.87 2.62
CA LEU A 82 18.73 -13.29 3.83
C LEU A 82 19.16 -11.82 4.02
N VAL A 83 20.41 -11.49 3.70
CA VAL A 83 20.88 -10.10 3.70
C VAL A 83 20.20 -9.29 2.59
N ALA A 84 20.09 -9.85 1.38
CA ALA A 84 19.33 -9.21 0.30
C ALA A 84 17.87 -8.97 0.67
N PHE A 85 17.23 -9.93 1.34
CA PHE A 85 15.87 -9.79 1.85
C PHE A 85 15.70 -8.61 2.81
N VAL A 86 16.67 -8.39 3.71
CA VAL A 86 16.67 -7.21 4.62
C VAL A 86 16.66 -5.90 3.82
N TRP A 87 17.52 -5.78 2.81
CA TRP A 87 17.58 -4.59 1.96
C TRP A 87 16.29 -4.39 1.15
N LEU A 88 15.71 -5.47 0.64
CA LEU A 88 14.45 -5.43 -0.10
C LEU A 88 13.29 -4.97 0.80
N ILE A 89 13.21 -5.44 2.06
CA ILE A 89 12.20 -4.97 3.02
C ILE A 89 12.36 -3.47 3.28
N VAL A 90 13.60 -2.99 3.52
CA VAL A 90 13.84 -1.56 3.76
C VAL A 90 13.41 -0.74 2.56
N THR A 91 13.71 -1.19 1.35
CA THR A 91 13.29 -0.50 0.11
C THR A 91 11.75 -0.48 -0.02
N ALA A 92 11.09 -1.60 0.29
CA ALA A 92 9.62 -1.69 0.28
C ALA A 92 8.99 -0.72 1.31
N MET A 93 9.53 -0.66 2.53
CA MET A 93 9.08 0.28 3.57
C MET A 93 9.18 1.74 3.11
N LEU A 94 10.29 2.12 2.49
CA LEU A 94 10.48 3.48 1.98
C LEU A 94 9.51 3.80 0.84
N ALA A 95 9.24 2.84 -0.05
CA ALA A 95 8.27 3.00 -1.13
C ALA A 95 6.83 3.15 -0.60
N GLU A 96 6.43 2.33 0.36
CA GLU A 96 5.11 2.40 1.01
C GLU A 96 4.90 3.70 1.76
N LEU A 97 5.89 4.14 2.56
CA LEU A 97 5.85 5.41 3.27
C LEU A 97 5.81 6.59 2.31
N GLY A 98 6.59 6.55 1.23
CA GLY A 98 6.59 7.58 0.20
C GLY A 98 5.24 7.70 -0.48
N LEU A 99 4.65 6.58 -0.94
CA LEU A 99 3.34 6.56 -1.57
C LEU A 99 2.23 6.97 -0.57
N GLY A 100 2.27 6.44 0.65
CA GLY A 100 1.33 6.79 1.72
C GLY A 100 1.38 8.28 2.06
N GLY A 101 2.59 8.85 2.13
CA GLY A 101 2.81 10.28 2.34
C GLY A 101 2.23 11.13 1.22
N VAL A 102 2.47 10.79 -0.04
CA VAL A 102 1.89 11.49 -1.21
C VAL A 102 0.36 11.48 -1.15
N ILE A 103 -0.25 10.34 -0.86
CA ILE A 103 -1.70 10.21 -0.75
C ILE A 103 -2.22 11.05 0.43
N TRP A 104 -1.55 11.00 1.56
CA TRP A 104 -1.91 11.80 2.74
C TRP A 104 -1.84 13.31 2.46
N PHE A 105 -0.78 13.79 1.79
CA PHE A 105 -0.69 15.20 1.37
C PHE A 105 -1.80 15.61 0.40
N LYS A 106 -2.20 14.70 -0.53
CA LYS A 106 -3.37 14.94 -1.38
C LYS A 106 -4.64 15.13 -0.55
N THR A 107 -4.83 14.34 0.48
CA THR A 107 -6.00 14.45 1.38
C THR A 107 -6.07 15.80 2.08
N LEU A 108 -4.93 16.36 2.50
CA LEU A 108 -4.87 17.68 3.14
C LEU A 108 -5.26 18.84 2.20
N ARG A 109 -5.03 18.71 0.90
CA ARG A 109 -5.27 19.74 -0.11
C ARG A 109 -6.44 19.42 -1.04
N MET A 110 -7.25 18.40 -0.72
CA MET A 110 -8.21 17.86 -1.69
C MET A 110 -9.27 18.89 -2.13
N ARG A 111 -9.75 19.79 -1.25
CA ARG A 111 -10.77 20.79 -1.61
C ARG A 111 -10.29 21.75 -2.70
N SER A 112 -9.11 22.34 -2.55
CA SER A 112 -8.55 23.24 -3.55
C SER A 112 -8.16 22.51 -4.83
N LEU A 113 -7.63 21.28 -4.71
CA LEU A 113 -7.24 20.46 -5.83
C LEU A 113 -8.46 20.10 -6.69
N PHE A 114 -9.52 19.61 -6.06
CA PHE A 114 -10.74 19.22 -6.78
C PHE A 114 -11.50 20.40 -7.37
N HIS A 115 -11.45 21.57 -6.75
CA HIS A 115 -11.99 22.79 -7.36
C HIS A 115 -11.28 23.10 -8.69
N THR A 116 -9.95 23.10 -8.70
CA THR A 116 -9.17 23.35 -9.90
C THR A 116 -9.45 22.31 -10.99
N GLN A 117 -9.51 21.03 -10.59
CA GLN A 117 -9.78 19.93 -11.52
C GLN A 117 -11.22 19.98 -12.06
N TRP A 118 -12.20 20.31 -11.22
CA TRP A 118 -13.59 20.47 -11.64
C TRP A 118 -13.74 21.53 -12.73
N VAL A 119 -13.09 22.69 -12.55
CA VAL A 119 -13.20 23.80 -13.51
C VAL A 119 -12.45 23.54 -14.80
N GLY A 120 -11.23 22.96 -14.71
CA GLY A 120 -10.29 22.91 -15.84
C GLY A 120 -10.04 21.55 -16.47
N GLU A 121 -10.14 20.45 -15.70
CA GLU A 121 -9.63 19.14 -16.14
C GLU A 121 -10.72 18.08 -16.33
N TRP A 122 -11.79 18.11 -15.51
CA TRP A 122 -12.80 17.06 -15.55
C TRP A 122 -13.75 17.20 -16.73
N SER A 123 -14.03 16.06 -17.37
CA SER A 123 -15.03 15.98 -18.42
C SER A 123 -16.44 16.23 -17.88
N ASP A 124 -17.34 16.73 -18.72
CA ASP A 124 -18.73 16.96 -18.31
C ASP A 124 -19.44 15.68 -17.88
N SER A 125 -19.12 14.53 -18.52
CA SER A 125 -19.65 13.22 -18.12
C SER A 125 -19.26 12.85 -16.67
N LEU A 126 -18.02 13.16 -16.25
CA LEU A 126 -17.55 12.93 -14.89
C LEU A 126 -18.23 13.85 -13.88
N LYS A 127 -18.41 15.14 -14.23
CA LYS A 127 -19.13 16.10 -13.40
C LYS A 127 -20.58 15.67 -13.19
N VAL A 128 -21.25 15.23 -14.27
CA VAL A 128 -22.62 14.69 -14.21
C VAL A 128 -22.68 13.43 -13.34
N ALA A 129 -21.70 12.53 -13.44
CA ALA A 129 -21.64 11.35 -12.61
C ALA A 129 -21.55 11.68 -11.10
N PHE A 130 -20.85 12.75 -10.72
CA PHE A 130 -20.86 13.25 -9.33
C PHE A 130 -22.17 13.94 -8.96
N GLN A 131 -22.76 14.74 -9.84
CA GLN A 131 -24.03 15.43 -9.63
C GLN A 131 -25.18 14.42 -9.37
N ASP A 132 -25.24 13.36 -10.19
CA ASP A 132 -26.30 12.35 -10.13
C ASP A 132 -26.03 11.21 -9.12
N MET A 133 -24.85 11.17 -8.52
CA MET A 133 -24.48 10.11 -7.58
C MET A 133 -25.36 10.14 -6.32
N THR A 134 -26.24 9.15 -6.18
CA THR A 134 -27.13 8.97 -5.01
C THR A 134 -26.61 7.95 -4.00
N GLN A 135 -25.54 7.22 -4.34
CA GLN A 135 -25.06 6.07 -3.55
C GLN A 135 -24.35 6.43 -2.23
N MET A 136 -24.04 7.72 -2.01
CA MET A 136 -23.46 8.14 -0.73
C MET A 136 -24.55 8.46 0.26
N THR A 137 -24.70 7.63 1.28
CA THR A 137 -25.59 7.87 2.42
C THR A 137 -25.25 9.20 3.09
N GLY A 138 -26.23 10.10 3.18
CA GLY A 138 -26.08 11.43 3.77
C GLY A 138 -25.79 12.58 2.80
N TYR A 139 -25.50 12.29 1.51
CA TYR A 139 -25.29 13.31 0.49
C TYR A 139 -26.30 13.12 -0.64
N GLY A 140 -27.24 14.05 -0.75
CA GLY A 140 -28.23 14.10 -1.84
C GLY A 140 -27.61 14.48 -3.19
N GLN A 141 -28.47 14.79 -4.16
CA GLN A 141 -28.06 15.40 -5.43
C GLN A 141 -27.41 16.76 -5.18
N CYS A 142 -26.44 17.14 -6.02
CA CYS A 142 -25.73 18.40 -5.95
C CYS A 142 -25.55 18.97 -7.35
N CYS A 143 -25.39 20.31 -7.49
CA CYS A 143 -25.23 20.95 -8.76
C CYS A 143 -24.08 21.97 -8.74
N GLY A 144 -23.13 21.80 -9.66
CA GLY A 144 -21.91 22.59 -9.69
C GLY A 144 -20.95 22.27 -8.56
N TYR A 145 -19.76 22.88 -8.53
CA TYR A 145 -18.82 22.68 -7.43
C TYR A 145 -19.24 23.54 -6.23
N ASN A 146 -19.05 24.84 -6.31
CA ASN A 146 -19.49 25.83 -5.34
C ASN A 146 -20.16 27.03 -6.03
N ASP A 147 -19.92 27.22 -7.32
CA ASP A 147 -20.35 28.38 -8.10
C ASP A 147 -21.35 27.99 -9.17
N VAL A 148 -22.27 28.91 -9.44
CA VAL A 148 -23.29 28.77 -10.50
C VAL A 148 -22.67 28.57 -11.89
N VAL A 149 -21.44 29.05 -12.10
CA VAL A 149 -20.71 28.97 -13.36
C VAL A 149 -20.14 27.56 -13.63
N SER A 150 -19.96 26.75 -12.61
CA SER A 150 -19.39 25.40 -12.71
C SER A 150 -20.43 24.29 -12.89
N ILE A 151 -21.68 24.63 -13.11
CA ILE A 151 -22.79 23.70 -13.30
C ILE A 151 -22.77 23.12 -14.71
N VAL A 152 -22.82 21.80 -14.80
CA VAL A 152 -23.15 21.12 -16.05
C VAL A 152 -24.65 20.88 -16.07
N ALA A 153 -25.35 21.56 -16.97
CA ALA A 153 -26.82 21.51 -17.09
C ALA A 153 -27.29 20.20 -17.75
N GLN A 154 -26.94 19.05 -17.14
CA GLN A 154 -27.31 17.70 -17.57
C GLN A 154 -27.70 16.84 -16.35
N GLY A 155 -28.44 15.77 -16.58
CA GLY A 155 -28.91 14.88 -15.51
C GLY A 155 -29.80 15.59 -14.51
N ALA A 156 -29.55 15.43 -13.23
CA ALA A 156 -30.32 16.07 -12.16
C ALA A 156 -30.27 17.61 -12.20
N CYS A 157 -29.25 18.20 -12.80
CA CYS A 157 -29.05 19.64 -12.91
C CYS A 157 -29.53 20.22 -14.24
N ALA A 158 -30.28 19.47 -15.04
CA ALA A 158 -30.82 19.92 -16.32
C ALA A 158 -31.94 20.99 -16.17
N VAL A 159 -32.59 21.05 -15.01
CA VAL A 159 -33.63 22.02 -14.69
C VAL A 159 -32.98 23.38 -14.42
N ARG A 160 -33.55 24.46 -15.02
CA ARG A 160 -32.99 25.81 -14.97
C ARG A 160 -32.76 26.36 -13.56
N ASP A 161 -33.58 25.93 -12.58
CA ASP A 161 -33.51 26.35 -11.18
C ASP A 161 -32.82 25.32 -10.26
N ALA A 162 -32.14 24.33 -10.83
CA ALA A 162 -31.51 23.26 -10.06
C ALA A 162 -30.43 23.78 -9.09
N ASN A 163 -29.75 24.88 -9.42
CA ASN A 163 -28.79 25.56 -8.57
C ASN A 163 -29.39 26.16 -7.30
N ASN A 164 -30.71 26.51 -7.31
CA ASN A 164 -31.44 26.97 -6.11
C ASN A 164 -31.98 25.80 -5.29
N LEU A 165 -32.11 24.62 -5.90
CA LEU A 165 -32.70 23.44 -5.28
C LEU A 165 -31.69 22.53 -4.61
N TYR A 166 -30.46 22.47 -5.15
CA TYR A 166 -29.40 21.54 -4.72
C TYR A 166 -28.15 22.28 -4.24
N PRO A 167 -27.48 21.78 -3.17
CA PRO A 167 -26.21 22.33 -2.70
C PRO A 167 -25.08 22.08 -3.73
N GLY A 168 -23.96 22.78 -3.58
CA GLY A 168 -22.74 22.52 -4.34
C GLY A 168 -22.15 21.13 -4.07
N CYS A 169 -21.42 20.59 -5.04
CA CYS A 169 -20.85 19.23 -4.97
C CYS A 169 -19.53 19.15 -4.17
N GLU A 170 -18.97 20.25 -3.71
CA GLU A 170 -17.68 20.27 -3.00
C GLU A 170 -17.63 19.27 -1.83
N GLU A 171 -18.65 19.31 -0.97
CA GLU A 171 -18.69 18.46 0.21
C GLU A 171 -18.85 17.00 -0.16
N LYS A 172 -19.69 16.68 -1.16
CA LYS A 172 -19.92 15.34 -1.68
C LYS A 172 -18.66 14.75 -2.32
N VAL A 173 -18.00 15.52 -3.19
CA VAL A 173 -16.74 15.11 -3.84
C VAL A 173 -15.65 14.88 -2.79
N SER A 174 -15.52 15.79 -1.83
CA SER A 174 -14.53 15.70 -0.76
C SER A 174 -14.77 14.48 0.14
N ALA A 175 -16.02 14.21 0.54
CA ALA A 175 -16.36 13.06 1.36
C ALA A 175 -16.16 11.73 0.61
N PHE A 176 -16.50 11.69 -0.69
CA PHE A 176 -16.22 10.54 -1.54
C PHE A 176 -14.72 10.26 -1.60
N ALA A 177 -13.93 11.30 -1.88
CA ALA A 177 -12.46 11.21 -1.97
C ALA A 177 -11.85 10.77 -0.63
N ASP A 178 -12.26 11.37 0.48
CA ASP A 178 -11.75 11.02 1.81
C ASP A 178 -12.01 9.55 2.13
N SER A 179 -13.16 9.00 1.75
CA SER A 179 -13.50 7.60 1.99
C SER A 179 -12.52 6.61 1.34
N TYR A 180 -12.02 6.93 0.13
CA TYR A 180 -11.05 6.12 -0.59
C TYR A 180 -9.61 6.39 -0.16
N LEU A 181 -9.20 7.66 -0.11
CA LEU A 181 -7.84 8.07 0.20
C LEU A 181 -7.45 7.66 1.62
N ARG A 182 -8.37 7.82 2.59
CA ARG A 182 -8.16 7.39 3.98
C ARG A 182 -7.88 5.91 4.09
N LYS A 183 -8.65 5.07 3.40
CA LYS A 183 -8.42 3.61 3.38
C LYS A 183 -7.06 3.27 2.79
N LEU A 184 -6.66 3.96 1.71
CA LEU A 184 -5.38 3.71 1.04
C LEU A 184 -4.18 4.05 1.92
N TYR A 185 -4.09 5.29 2.43
CA TYR A 185 -2.93 5.66 3.24
C TYR A 185 -2.88 4.90 4.56
N THR A 186 -4.04 4.60 5.19
CA THR A 186 -4.10 3.79 6.40
C THR A 186 -3.61 2.36 6.14
N SER A 187 -3.98 1.75 5.01
CA SER A 187 -3.49 0.43 4.61
C SER A 187 -1.99 0.43 4.37
N LEU A 188 -1.45 1.44 3.68
CA LEU A 188 -0.01 1.56 3.42
C LEU A 188 0.81 1.69 4.71
N PHE A 189 0.36 2.53 5.65
CA PHE A 189 1.01 2.63 6.96
C PHE A 189 0.87 1.34 7.77
N GLY A 190 -0.27 0.65 7.67
CA GLY A 190 -0.46 -0.68 8.28
C GLY A 190 0.50 -1.73 7.72
N PHE A 191 0.72 -1.75 6.41
CA PHE A 191 1.69 -2.65 5.78
C PHE A 191 3.13 -2.35 6.21
N THR A 192 3.49 -1.07 6.36
CA THR A 192 4.79 -0.67 6.88
C THR A 192 5.04 -1.25 8.28
N LEU A 193 4.03 -1.33 9.17
CA LEU A 193 4.18 -1.98 10.48
C LEU A 193 4.49 -3.48 10.34
N VAL A 194 3.84 -4.18 9.41
CA VAL A 194 4.14 -5.59 9.12
C VAL A 194 5.59 -5.74 8.65
N ASN A 195 6.06 -4.84 7.79
CA ASN A 195 7.45 -4.82 7.31
C ASN A 195 8.44 -4.63 8.45
N VAL A 196 8.17 -3.73 9.40
CA VAL A 196 9.01 -3.53 10.59
C VAL A 196 9.13 -4.81 11.41
N VAL A 197 8.03 -5.51 11.64
CA VAL A 197 8.05 -6.79 12.38
C VAL A 197 8.85 -7.85 11.63
N CYS A 198 8.67 -7.95 10.30
CA CYS A 198 9.46 -8.86 9.46
C CYS A 198 10.94 -8.50 9.47
N PHE A 199 11.29 -7.22 9.40
CA PHE A 199 12.66 -6.74 9.48
C PHE A 199 13.32 -7.15 10.80
N ILE A 200 12.68 -6.85 11.94
CA ILE A 200 13.20 -7.20 13.26
C ILE A 200 13.39 -8.71 13.40
N SER A 201 12.40 -9.52 13.00
CA SER A 201 12.49 -10.98 13.09
C SER A 201 13.61 -11.54 12.20
N THR A 202 13.86 -10.92 11.04
CA THR A 202 14.97 -11.31 10.15
C THR A 202 16.32 -10.99 10.75
N VAL A 203 16.49 -9.78 11.32
CA VAL A 203 17.74 -9.37 11.98
C VAL A 203 18.06 -10.30 13.15
N ILE A 204 17.07 -10.62 13.99
CA ILE A 204 17.24 -11.55 15.10
C ILE A 204 17.65 -12.95 14.59
N LEU A 205 17.03 -13.42 13.51
CA LEU A 205 17.38 -14.70 12.90
C LEU A 205 18.81 -14.70 12.38
N ILE A 206 19.29 -13.66 11.73
CA ILE A 206 20.66 -13.51 11.24
C ILE A 206 21.66 -13.50 12.40
N GLN A 207 21.36 -12.77 13.49
CA GLN A 207 22.23 -12.73 14.68
C GLN A 207 22.35 -14.09 15.34
N ALA A 208 21.23 -14.75 15.63
CA ALA A 208 21.21 -16.07 16.27
C ALA A 208 22.02 -17.12 15.49
N ARG A 209 22.11 -16.98 14.18
CA ARG A 209 22.87 -17.86 13.31
C ARG A 209 24.36 -17.55 13.27
N ASN A 210 24.69 -16.27 13.24
CA ASN A 210 26.09 -15.87 13.33
C ASN A 210 26.70 -16.38 14.63
N ASP A 211 25.93 -16.36 15.72
CA ASP A 211 26.36 -16.91 17.01
C ASP A 211 26.56 -18.44 16.94
N GLU A 212 25.61 -19.17 16.34
CA GLU A 212 25.72 -20.62 16.16
C GLU A 212 26.93 -21.02 15.31
N GLU A 213 27.17 -20.31 14.18
CA GLU A 213 28.36 -20.50 13.36
C GLU A 213 29.66 -20.22 14.15
N ARG A 214 29.64 -19.22 15.03
CA ARG A 214 30.76 -18.88 15.89
C ARG A 214 31.07 -19.99 16.87
N TYR A 215 30.06 -20.55 17.52
CA TYR A 215 30.22 -21.67 18.45
C TYR A 215 30.75 -22.93 17.75
N ILE A 216 30.26 -23.25 16.56
CA ILE A 216 30.74 -24.38 15.75
C ILE A 216 32.22 -24.21 15.38
N ARG A 217 32.63 -22.97 15.00
CA ARG A 217 34.04 -22.70 14.68
C ARG A 217 34.97 -22.85 15.89
N ILE A 218 34.54 -22.39 17.06
CA ILE A 218 35.32 -22.52 18.32
C ILE A 218 35.45 -24.00 18.65
N GLY A 219 34.38 -24.77 18.70
CA GLY A 219 34.41 -26.20 19.04
C GLY A 219 35.27 -27.02 18.05
N ARG A 220 35.28 -26.61 16.76
CA ARG A 220 36.18 -27.27 15.77
C ARG A 220 37.66 -26.95 16.00
N LYS A 221 37.97 -25.76 16.48
CA LYS A 221 39.37 -25.40 16.82
C LYS A 221 39.83 -26.14 18.06
N GLU A 222 38.99 -26.23 19.09
CA GLU A 222 39.31 -26.99 20.34
C GLU A 222 39.49 -28.48 20.05
N GLY A 223 38.61 -29.10 19.26
CA GLY A 223 38.76 -30.49 18.84
C GLY A 223 40.04 -30.79 18.04
N ARG A 224 40.52 -29.81 17.22
CA ARG A 224 41.82 -29.94 16.51
C ARG A 224 43.02 -29.81 17.43
N THR A 225 42.91 -28.98 18.49
CA THR A 225 43.99 -28.82 19.46
C THR A 225 44.18 -30.11 20.28
N TYR A 226 43.07 -30.78 20.59
CA TYR A 226 43.12 -32.05 21.32
C TYR A 226 43.71 -33.22 20.51
N HIS A 227 43.50 -33.20 19.21
CA HIS A 227 44.02 -34.27 18.31
C HIS A 227 45.52 -34.11 17.97
N ASN A 228 46.07 -32.90 18.11
CA ASN A 228 47.48 -32.62 17.89
C ASN A 228 48.36 -32.71 19.15
N SER A 229 47.77 -33.01 20.29
CA SER A 229 48.46 -33.14 21.59
C SER A 229 48.56 -34.59 22.09
N ILE A 230 48.21 -35.56 21.25
CA ILE A 230 48.46 -37.00 21.42
C ILE A 230 49.46 -37.47 20.36
#